data_7c5d5b95917d0b4175b406418dbfa677
#
_entry.id   7c5d5b95917d0b4175b406418dbfa677
#
_cell.length_a   1.000
_cell.length_b   1.000
_cell.length_c   1.000
_cell.angle_alpha   90.00
_cell.angle_beta   90.00
_cell.angle_gamma   90.00
#
_symmetry.space_group_name_H-M   'P 1'
#
loop_
_entity.id
_entity.type
_entity.pdbx_description
1 polymer ?
#
loop_
_entity_poly.entity_id
_entity_poly.type
_entity_poly.pdbx_seq_one_letter_code
_entity_poly.pdbx_strand_id
1 'polypeptide(L)'
;MELKFVAAKKPDAVNVTVQRRQRLVRRIDQQINLIKSAVDSMLPRASWLWMDEKGAYFLPIKYGRNPIELKKGMYAVQCATIEEAGQALAAVREMVLNGEMDEQLTKASKDIRARFAAK
;
A
#
# COMPACT_ATOMS: atom_id res chain seq x y z
N MET A 1 7.26 25.82 -31.27
CA MET A 1 7.18 24.44 -30.77
C MET A 1 6.54 23.54 -31.81
N GLU A 2 7.27 22.52 -32.24
CA GLU A 2 6.71 21.53 -33.16
C GLU A 2 6.06 20.39 -32.38
N LEU A 3 4.84 20.06 -32.80
CA LEU A 3 4.11 18.95 -32.20
C LEU A 3 4.38 17.68 -33.01
N LYS A 4 4.76 16.62 -32.32
CA LYS A 4 4.98 15.32 -32.95
C LYS A 4 3.72 14.48 -32.87
N PHE A 5 3.03 14.33 -34.02
CA PHE A 5 1.83 13.50 -34.10
C PHE A 5 2.22 12.02 -34.25
N VAL A 6 1.61 11.17 -33.49
CA VAL A 6 1.87 9.72 -33.50
C VAL A 6 0.55 8.96 -33.59
N ALA A 7 0.62 7.72 -34.10
CA ALA A 7 -0.55 6.87 -34.26
C ALA A 7 -0.88 6.05 -32.99
N ALA A 8 -0.54 6.58 -31.81
CA ALA A 8 -0.77 5.90 -30.55
C ALA A 8 -2.16 6.19 -30.00
N LYS A 9 -2.84 5.15 -29.54
CA LYS A 9 -4.12 5.27 -28.83
C LYS A 9 -3.99 4.57 -27.49
N LYS A 10 -4.68 5.10 -26.48
CA LYS A 10 -4.76 4.42 -25.20
C LYS A 10 -5.50 3.09 -25.39
N PRO A 11 -4.96 1.98 -24.87
CA PRO A 11 -5.65 0.69 -24.97
C PRO A 11 -7.04 0.74 -24.35
N ASP A 12 -8.02 0.11 -24.99
CA ASP A 12 -9.39 0.06 -24.49
C ASP A 12 -9.50 -0.75 -23.20
N ALA A 13 -8.69 -1.80 -23.10
CA ALA A 13 -8.64 -2.63 -21.89
C ALA A 13 -7.44 -2.24 -21.03
N VAL A 14 -7.70 -1.63 -19.88
CA VAL A 14 -6.65 -1.33 -18.92
C VAL A 14 -6.42 -2.56 -18.05
N ASN A 15 -5.15 -2.95 -17.88
CA ASN A 15 -4.82 -4.08 -17.01
C ASN A 15 -5.10 -3.70 -15.56
N VAL A 16 -6.22 -4.20 -15.02
CA VAL A 16 -6.69 -3.89 -13.68
C VAL A 16 -5.67 -4.32 -12.62
N THR A 17 -5.00 -5.45 -12.83
CA THR A 17 -3.98 -5.95 -11.91
C THR A 17 -2.82 -4.95 -11.80
N VAL A 18 -2.33 -4.45 -12.92
CA VAL A 18 -1.25 -3.45 -12.95
C VAL A 18 -1.70 -2.17 -12.26
N GLN A 19 -2.92 -1.72 -12.50
CA GLN A 19 -3.46 -0.52 -11.84
C GLN A 19 -3.50 -0.68 -10.33
N ARG A 20 -3.94 -1.84 -9.83
CA ARG A 20 -3.98 -2.12 -8.39
C ARG A 20 -2.60 -2.08 -7.79
N ARG A 21 -1.61 -2.69 -8.45
CA ARG A 21 -0.21 -2.66 -8.00
C ARG A 21 0.30 -1.23 -7.90
N GLN A 22 0.10 -0.44 -8.95
CA GLN A 22 0.58 0.95 -9.01
C GLN A 22 -0.07 1.81 -7.95
N ARG A 23 -1.36 1.62 -7.70
CA ARG A 23 -2.08 2.36 -6.66
C ARG A 23 -1.53 2.05 -5.28
N LEU A 24 -1.27 0.79 -4.98
CA LEU A 24 -0.72 0.40 -3.68
C LEU A 24 0.73 0.87 -3.54
N VAL A 25 1.55 0.72 -4.58
CA VAL A 25 2.95 1.19 -4.55
C VAL A 25 3.01 2.69 -4.27
N ARG A 26 2.13 3.47 -4.88
CA ARG A 26 2.08 4.91 -4.64
C ARG A 26 1.78 5.23 -3.17
N ARG A 27 0.86 4.49 -2.56
CA ARG A 27 0.55 4.66 -1.13
C ARG A 27 1.71 4.22 -0.24
N ILE A 28 2.36 3.13 -0.59
CA ILE A 28 3.55 2.66 0.14
C ILE A 28 4.65 3.72 0.09
N ASP A 29 4.90 4.31 -1.08
CA ASP A 29 5.91 5.37 -1.23
C ASP A 29 5.59 6.58 -0.37
N GLN A 30 4.31 6.96 -0.27
CA GLN A 30 3.87 8.03 0.63
C GLN A 30 4.16 7.68 2.08
N GLN A 31 3.92 6.44 2.50
CA GLN A 31 4.19 6.00 3.86
C GLN A 31 5.68 5.98 4.18
N ILE A 32 6.50 5.57 3.21
CA ILE A 32 7.97 5.62 3.37
C ILE A 32 8.42 7.06 3.63
N ASN A 33 7.90 8.01 2.86
CA ASN A 33 8.24 9.43 3.04
C ASN A 33 7.77 9.97 4.40
N LEU A 34 6.59 9.56 4.86
CA LEU A 34 6.08 9.96 6.17
C LEU A 34 6.98 9.45 7.30
N ILE A 35 7.45 8.22 7.20
CA ILE A 35 8.35 7.62 8.19
C ILE A 35 9.69 8.35 8.19
N LYS A 36 10.24 8.68 7.02
CA LYS A 36 11.49 9.42 6.91
C LYS A 36 11.39 10.83 7.50
N SER A 37 10.20 11.42 7.51
CA SER A 37 9.98 12.75 8.07
C SER A 37 9.65 12.72 9.56
N ALA A 38 9.61 11.55 10.20
CA ALA A 38 9.35 11.43 11.63
C ALA A 38 10.48 12.08 12.43
N VAL A 39 10.12 12.94 13.39
CA VAL A 39 11.06 13.63 14.25
C VAL A 39 10.83 13.18 15.70
N ASP A 40 11.93 12.84 16.40
CA ASP A 40 11.88 12.42 17.80
C ASP A 40 10.90 11.26 18.06
N SER A 41 10.86 10.30 17.15
CA SER A 41 9.97 9.14 17.19
C SER A 41 8.48 9.49 17.12
N MET A 42 8.16 10.73 16.78
CA MET A 42 6.77 11.15 16.57
C MET A 42 6.38 10.91 15.13
N LEU A 43 5.40 10.02 14.94
CA LEU A 43 4.89 9.68 13.61
C LEU A 43 3.86 10.70 13.15
N PRO A 44 3.87 11.10 11.87
CA PRO A 44 2.80 11.92 11.32
C PRO A 44 1.45 11.23 11.46
N ARG A 45 0.39 12.03 11.61
CA ARG A 45 -0.98 11.53 11.81
C ARG A 45 -1.46 10.62 10.67
N ALA A 46 -0.99 10.88 9.45
CA ALA A 46 -1.37 10.09 8.27
C ALA A 46 -0.59 8.78 8.14
N SER A 47 0.37 8.51 9.04
CA SER A 47 1.15 7.28 9.01
C SER A 47 0.28 6.06 9.32
N TRP A 48 0.51 4.96 8.59
CA TRP A 48 -0.11 3.68 8.89
C TRP A 48 0.47 3.05 10.14
N LEU A 49 1.74 3.32 10.41
CA LEU A 49 2.47 2.75 11.54
C LEU A 49 1.89 3.26 12.86
N TRP A 50 1.69 2.37 13.82
CA TRP A 50 1.25 2.74 15.15
C TRP A 50 2.01 1.93 16.21
N MET A 51 2.08 2.45 17.42
CA MET A 51 2.78 1.84 18.52
C MET A 51 1.78 1.46 19.62
N ASP A 52 1.94 0.26 20.18
CA ASP A 52 1.09 -0.17 21.29
C ASP A 52 1.64 0.35 22.64
N GLU A 53 0.97 -0.03 23.73
CA GLU A 53 1.35 0.39 25.07
C GLU A 53 2.72 -0.15 25.50
N LYS A 54 3.17 -1.24 24.90
CA LYS A 54 4.45 -1.89 25.23
C LYS A 54 5.61 -1.37 24.38
N GLY A 55 5.35 -0.45 23.49
CA GLY A 55 6.37 0.12 22.60
C GLY A 55 6.64 -0.68 21.34
N ALA A 56 5.82 -1.69 21.04
CA ALA A 56 5.93 -2.42 19.78
C ALA A 56 5.22 -1.65 18.66
N TYR A 57 5.82 -1.66 17.48
CA TYR A 57 5.24 -1.01 16.31
C TYR A 57 4.50 -2.01 15.44
N PHE A 58 3.36 -1.59 14.91
CA PHE A 58 2.56 -2.40 14.00
C PHE A 58 2.29 -1.63 12.72
N LEU A 59 2.56 -2.29 11.59
CA LEU A 59 2.44 -1.69 10.27
C LEU A 59 1.37 -2.43 9.47
N PRO A 60 0.13 -1.92 9.41
CA PRO A 60 -0.85 -2.45 8.47
C PRO A 60 -0.53 -1.95 7.07
N ILE A 61 -0.79 -2.77 6.07
CA ILE A 61 -0.71 -2.37 4.67
C ILE A 61 -2.14 -2.15 4.20
N LYS A 62 -2.47 -0.93 3.81
CA LYS A 62 -3.85 -0.57 3.48
C LYS A 62 -4.06 -0.40 1.98
N TYR A 63 -5.16 -0.94 1.49
CA TYR A 63 -5.67 -0.67 0.16
C TYR A 63 -6.96 0.13 0.32
N GLY A 64 -6.93 1.39 -0.12
CA GLY A 64 -7.95 2.34 0.27
C GLY A 64 -7.84 2.65 1.77
N ARG A 65 -8.92 2.47 2.52
CA ARG A 65 -8.96 2.72 3.97
C ARG A 65 -8.82 1.46 4.81
N ASN A 66 -8.81 0.30 4.17
CA ASN A 66 -8.89 -0.97 4.88
C ASN A 66 -7.57 -1.72 4.84
N PRO A 67 -7.16 -2.34 5.96
CA PRO A 67 -5.96 -3.16 5.95
C PRO A 67 -6.15 -4.40 5.08
N ILE A 68 -5.09 -4.80 4.38
CA ILE A 68 -5.06 -6.00 3.57
C ILE A 68 -4.73 -7.19 4.48
N GLU A 69 -5.42 -8.30 4.29
CA GLU A 69 -5.06 -9.56 4.93
C GLU A 69 -3.79 -10.09 4.28
N LEU A 70 -2.66 -9.95 4.97
CA LEU A 70 -1.34 -10.33 4.46
C LEU A 70 -1.14 -11.84 4.46
N LYS A 71 -1.61 -12.48 5.52
CA LYS A 71 -1.74 -13.93 5.67
C LYS A 71 -3.04 -14.17 6.40
N LYS A 72 -3.54 -15.40 6.41
CA LYS A 72 -4.82 -15.72 7.04
C LYS A 72 -4.89 -15.21 8.48
N GLY A 73 -5.80 -14.29 8.72
CA GLY A 73 -6.00 -13.67 10.03
C GLY A 73 -4.95 -12.64 10.43
N MET A 74 -4.00 -12.31 9.54
CA MET A 74 -2.90 -11.39 9.86
C MET A 74 -2.96 -10.15 8.98
N TYR A 75 -3.12 -8.98 9.61
CA TYR A 75 -3.35 -7.70 8.94
C TYR A 75 -2.25 -6.67 9.14
N ALA A 76 -1.20 -7.00 9.89
CA ALA A 76 -0.12 -6.05 10.16
C ALA A 76 1.22 -6.76 10.30
N VAL A 77 2.30 -6.02 10.04
CA VAL A 77 3.67 -6.46 10.26
C VAL A 77 4.13 -5.87 11.58
N GLN A 78 4.63 -6.71 12.49
CA GLN A 78 5.21 -6.24 13.74
C GLN A 78 6.65 -5.82 13.52
N CYS A 79 7.00 -4.61 13.98
CA CYS A 79 8.33 -4.04 13.84
C CYS A 79 8.86 -3.61 15.21
N ALA A 80 10.16 -3.77 15.42
CA ALA A 80 10.79 -3.35 16.66
C ALA A 80 11.11 -1.86 16.67
N THR A 81 11.41 -1.29 15.50
CA THR A 81 11.78 0.12 15.35
C THR A 81 11.08 0.75 14.14
N ILE A 82 11.12 2.08 14.09
CA ILE A 82 10.60 2.84 12.94
C ILE A 82 11.41 2.52 11.68
N GLU A 83 12.72 2.35 11.81
CA GLU A 83 13.59 2.00 10.68
C GLU A 83 13.24 0.63 10.11
N GLU A 84 12.93 -0.33 10.97
CA GLU A 84 12.48 -1.65 10.55
C GLU A 84 11.15 -1.57 9.80
N ALA A 85 10.26 -0.68 10.22
CA ALA A 85 9.00 -0.43 9.50
C ALA A 85 9.27 0.10 8.08
N GLY A 86 10.24 1.01 7.93
CA GLY A 86 10.65 1.49 6.62
C GLY A 86 11.18 0.37 5.72
N GLN A 87 11.97 -0.53 6.28
CA GLN A 87 12.49 -1.70 5.56
C GLN A 87 11.35 -2.65 5.18
N ALA A 88 10.39 -2.85 6.08
CA ALA A 88 9.22 -3.68 5.80
C ALA A 88 8.39 -3.09 4.65
N LEU A 89 8.18 -1.78 4.63
CA LEU A 89 7.47 -1.11 3.53
C LEU A 89 8.20 -1.31 2.20
N ALA A 90 9.53 -1.20 2.19
CA ALA A 90 10.32 -1.42 0.97
C ALA A 90 10.20 -2.87 0.51
N ALA A 91 10.22 -3.83 1.41
CA ALA A 91 10.05 -5.25 1.09
C ALA A 91 8.65 -5.53 0.51
N VAL A 92 7.61 -4.98 1.12
CA VAL A 92 6.23 -5.12 0.62
C VAL A 92 6.10 -4.48 -0.76
N ARG A 93 6.73 -3.33 -0.98
CA ARG A 93 6.73 -2.66 -2.28
C ARG A 93 7.25 -3.59 -3.38
N GLU A 94 8.37 -4.27 -3.14
CA GLU A 94 8.92 -5.23 -4.09
C GLU A 94 7.98 -6.42 -4.31
N MET A 95 7.36 -6.93 -3.26
CA MET A 95 6.36 -8.01 -3.38
C MET A 95 5.19 -7.59 -4.27
N VAL A 96 4.70 -6.37 -4.11
CA VAL A 96 3.61 -5.84 -4.93
C VAL A 96 4.03 -5.75 -6.40
N LEU A 97 5.23 -5.24 -6.67
CA LEU A 97 5.74 -5.10 -8.03
C LEU A 97 5.96 -6.45 -8.70
N ASN A 98 6.35 -7.47 -7.95
CA ASN A 98 6.55 -8.83 -8.45
C ASN A 98 5.26 -9.62 -8.60
N GLY A 99 4.12 -9.08 -8.20
CA GLY A 99 2.83 -9.74 -8.31
C GLY A 99 2.49 -10.68 -7.17
N GLU A 100 3.32 -10.76 -6.13
CA GLU A 100 3.13 -11.67 -5.00
C GLU A 100 1.91 -11.33 -4.15
N MET A 101 1.39 -10.10 -4.25
CA MET A 101 0.21 -9.65 -3.50
C MET A 101 -1.04 -9.50 -4.36
N ASP A 102 -1.04 -10.01 -5.58
CA ASP A 102 -2.17 -9.84 -6.49
C ASP A 102 -3.47 -10.46 -5.96
N GLU A 103 -3.40 -11.61 -5.30
CA GLU A 103 -4.58 -12.25 -4.70
C GLU A 103 -5.17 -11.38 -3.59
N GLN A 104 -4.32 -10.85 -2.72
CA GLN A 104 -4.74 -9.97 -1.63
C GLN A 104 -5.37 -8.69 -2.17
N LEU A 105 -4.79 -8.12 -3.24
CA LEU A 105 -5.32 -6.91 -3.87
C LEU A 105 -6.68 -7.18 -4.54
N THR A 106 -6.82 -8.32 -5.19
CA THR A 106 -8.09 -8.72 -5.81
C THR A 106 -9.17 -8.86 -4.75
N LYS A 107 -8.86 -9.53 -3.65
CA LYS A 107 -9.80 -9.70 -2.53
C LYS A 107 -10.17 -8.37 -1.91
N ALA A 108 -9.21 -7.50 -1.66
CA ALA A 108 -9.45 -6.17 -1.09
C ALA A 108 -10.36 -5.33 -1.98
N SER A 109 -10.13 -5.38 -3.29
CA SER A 109 -10.96 -4.67 -4.26
C SER A 109 -12.39 -5.18 -4.29
N LYS A 110 -12.58 -6.50 -4.23
CA LYS A 110 -13.92 -7.11 -4.16
C LYS A 110 -14.66 -6.73 -2.88
N ASP A 111 -13.96 -6.74 -1.76
CA ASP A 111 -14.55 -6.38 -0.46
C ASP A 111 -15.04 -4.92 -0.46
N ILE A 112 -14.27 -4.02 -1.05
CA ILE A 112 -14.66 -2.61 -1.19
C ILE A 112 -15.92 -2.48 -2.06
N ARG A 113 -15.98 -3.17 -3.20
CA ARG A 113 -17.14 -3.17 -4.09
C ARG A 113 -18.38 -3.73 -3.40
N ALA A 114 -18.23 -4.81 -2.63
CA ALA A 114 -19.33 -5.42 -1.89
C ALA A 114 -19.93 -4.45 -0.88
N ARG A 115 -19.11 -3.65 -0.19
CA ARG A 115 -19.58 -2.62 0.73
C ARG A 115 -20.42 -1.56 0.04
N PHE A 116 -19.98 -1.08 -1.13
CA PHE A 116 -20.73 -0.10 -1.89
C PHE A 116 -22.03 -0.67 -2.47
N ALA A 117 -22.01 -1.92 -2.88
CA ALA A 117 -23.19 -2.59 -3.43
C ALA A 117 -24.23 -2.91 -2.37
N ALA A 118 -23.83 -3.04 -1.10
CA ALA A 118 -24.73 -3.37 0.01
C ALA A 118 -25.50 -2.16 0.56
N LYS A 119 -25.23 -0.97 0.05
CA LYS A 119 -25.93 0.24 0.50
C LYS A 119 -27.22 0.49 -0.27
#